data_47b37dc1ab481184bc7d6bbe5eb27894
#
_entry.id   47b37dc1ab481184bc7d6bbe5eb27894
#
_cell.length_a   1.000
_cell.length_b   1.000
_cell.length_c   1.000
_cell.angle_alpha   90.00
_cell.angle_beta   90.00
_cell.angle_gamma   90.00
#
_symmetry.space_group_name_H-M   'P 1'
#
loop_
_entity.id
_entity.type
_entity.pdbx_description
1 polymer ?
#
loop_
_entity_poly.entity_id
_entity_poly.type
_entity_poly.pdbx_seq_one_letter_code
_entity_poly.pdbx_strand_id
1 'polypeptide(L)'
;AAGTFVTKTATLQSRPGNPEPRYHDTALGSINSMGLPNLGFDYYLDYLLELQKTHPDRTFFFSLVGMSTEDTHTLLKKVQESDFNGITELNLSCPNVPGKPQIAYDMETTENLLADIFSYFKKPLGVKLPPYFDIVHFDQAAAVFNKFPLTFINCVNSIGNGLVIEDE
;
A
#
# COMPACT_ATOMS: atom_id res chain seq x y z
N ALA A 1 22.12 5.46 9.16
CA ALA A 1 21.63 5.37 7.78
C ALA A 1 20.59 4.27 7.67
N ALA A 2 19.52 4.47 6.88
CA ALA A 2 18.53 3.43 6.64
C ALA A 2 19.15 2.30 5.79
N GLY A 3 18.84 1.04 6.08
CA GLY A 3 19.29 -0.11 5.28
C GLY A 3 18.60 -0.20 3.93
N THR A 4 17.34 0.25 3.86
CA THR A 4 16.50 0.34 2.66
C THR A 4 15.44 1.41 2.82
N PHE A 5 14.60 1.59 1.80
CA PHE A 5 13.42 2.44 1.89
C PHE A 5 12.24 1.85 1.09
N VAL A 6 11.05 2.32 1.43
CA VAL A 6 9.82 2.08 0.70
C VAL A 6 9.45 3.34 -0.07
N THR A 7 9.08 3.24 -1.34
CA THR A 7 8.58 4.41 -2.10
C THR A 7 7.31 4.96 -1.49
N LYS A 8 6.96 6.19 -1.82
CA LYS A 8 5.58 6.64 -1.66
C LYS A 8 4.66 5.67 -2.39
N THR A 9 3.52 5.29 -1.78
CA THR A 9 2.54 4.44 -2.45
C THR A 9 2.09 5.09 -3.76
N ALA A 10 2.33 4.41 -4.87
CA ALA A 10 2.01 4.89 -6.21
C ALA A 10 0.66 4.37 -6.68
N THR A 11 -0.06 5.23 -7.38
CA THR A 11 -1.23 4.87 -8.20
C THR A 11 -0.82 4.77 -9.67
N LEU A 12 -1.69 4.23 -10.52
CA LEU A 12 -1.40 4.08 -11.95
C LEU A 12 -1.03 5.43 -12.60
N GLN A 13 -1.79 6.46 -12.29
CA GLN A 13 -1.54 7.85 -12.69
C GLN A 13 -1.08 8.67 -11.49
N SER A 14 -0.38 9.77 -11.73
CA SER A 14 0.00 10.74 -10.69
C SER A 14 -1.25 11.37 -10.05
N ARG A 15 -1.14 11.73 -8.76
CA ARG A 15 -2.22 12.36 -8.00
C ARG A 15 -1.69 13.56 -7.21
N PRO A 16 -2.38 14.70 -7.25
CA PRO A 16 -2.00 15.87 -6.43
C PRO A 16 -2.34 15.68 -4.94
N GLY A 17 -3.24 14.73 -4.62
CA GLY A 17 -3.81 14.58 -3.28
C GLY A 17 -4.98 15.54 -3.04
N ASN A 18 -5.41 15.60 -1.79
CA ASN A 18 -6.48 16.50 -1.37
C ASN A 18 -6.00 17.96 -1.28
N PRO A 19 -6.90 18.96 -1.33
CA PRO A 19 -6.57 20.35 -1.07
C PRO A 19 -5.93 20.57 0.31
N GLU A 20 -5.14 21.63 0.43
CA GLU A 20 -4.62 22.08 1.73
C GLU A 20 -5.70 22.90 2.51
N PRO A 21 -5.68 22.87 3.87
CA PRO A 21 -4.76 22.12 4.75
C PRO A 21 -5.13 20.65 4.82
N ARG A 22 -4.14 19.76 4.76
CA ARG A 22 -4.32 18.30 4.77
C ARG A 22 -3.41 17.55 5.74
N TYR A 23 -2.67 18.30 6.55
CA TYR A 23 -1.80 17.77 7.59
C TYR A 23 -1.77 18.73 8.78
N HIS A 24 -1.84 18.18 9.99
CA HIS A 24 -1.72 18.94 11.23
C HIS A 24 -0.99 18.12 12.29
N ASP A 25 0.02 18.72 12.92
CA ASP A 25 0.72 18.13 14.06
C ASP A 25 -0.06 18.32 15.35
N THR A 26 -0.02 17.33 16.22
CA THR A 26 -0.57 17.37 17.56
C THR A 26 0.50 16.99 18.58
N ALA A 27 0.26 17.23 19.86
CA ALA A 27 1.19 16.85 20.92
C ALA A 27 1.50 15.34 20.99
N LEU A 28 0.59 14.50 20.49
CA LEU A 28 0.68 13.03 20.56
C LEU A 28 0.88 12.36 19.19
N GLY A 29 1.02 13.13 18.12
CA GLY A 29 1.17 12.60 16.77
C GLY A 29 0.74 13.58 15.70
N SER A 30 0.08 13.11 14.67
CA SER A 30 -0.44 13.96 13.60
C SER A 30 -1.76 13.44 13.05
N ILE A 31 -2.55 14.35 12.49
CA ILE A 31 -3.75 14.01 11.72
C ILE A 31 -3.55 14.44 10.27
N ASN A 32 -4.05 13.65 9.33
CA ASN A 32 -3.94 13.99 7.93
C ASN A 32 -5.12 13.51 7.09
N SER A 33 -5.32 14.18 5.97
CA SER A 33 -6.21 13.81 4.89
C SER A 33 -5.49 13.91 3.55
N MET A 34 -4.32 13.30 3.44
CA MET A 34 -3.39 13.50 2.31
C MET A 34 -3.99 13.20 0.94
N GLY A 35 -4.88 12.20 0.81
CA GLY A 35 -5.51 11.86 -0.48
C GLY A 35 -4.56 11.21 -1.49
N LEU A 36 -3.53 10.49 -1.01
CA LEU A 36 -2.56 9.79 -1.85
C LEU A 36 -1.80 10.68 -2.86
N PRO A 37 -1.17 11.80 -2.47
CA PRO A 37 -0.31 12.53 -3.40
C PRO A 37 0.87 11.65 -3.81
N ASN A 38 1.05 11.47 -5.11
CA ASN A 38 2.15 10.68 -5.66
C ASN A 38 2.39 11.04 -7.13
N LEU A 39 3.57 10.67 -7.66
CA LEU A 39 4.01 11.01 -9.00
C LEU A 39 3.62 9.96 -10.06
N GLY A 40 2.88 8.93 -9.67
CA GLY A 40 2.44 7.86 -10.57
C GLY A 40 3.43 6.69 -10.65
N PHE A 41 2.94 5.57 -11.16
CA PHE A 41 3.67 4.31 -11.21
C PHE A 41 5.00 4.42 -11.98
N ASP A 42 4.97 4.95 -13.20
CA ASP A 42 6.14 4.95 -14.08
C ASP A 42 7.31 5.74 -13.49
N TYR A 43 7.03 6.90 -12.85
CA TYR A 43 8.05 7.69 -12.16
C TYR A 43 8.82 6.90 -11.10
N TYR A 44 8.09 6.18 -10.23
CA TYR A 44 8.75 5.42 -9.16
C TYR A 44 9.42 4.14 -9.68
N LEU A 45 8.87 3.51 -10.71
CA LEU A 45 9.50 2.36 -11.33
C LEU A 45 10.85 2.75 -11.94
N ASP A 46 10.89 3.80 -12.75
CA ASP A 46 12.12 4.29 -13.39
C ASP A 46 13.17 4.64 -12.33
N TYR A 47 12.77 5.32 -11.27
CA TYR A 47 13.64 5.66 -10.14
C TYR A 47 14.21 4.42 -9.43
N LEU A 48 13.37 3.41 -9.19
CA LEU A 48 13.80 2.16 -8.56
C LEU A 48 14.75 1.36 -9.46
N LEU A 49 14.49 1.31 -10.78
CA LEU A 49 15.37 0.65 -11.73
C LEU A 49 16.76 1.30 -11.78
N GLU A 50 16.83 2.62 -11.66
CA GLU A 50 18.12 3.32 -11.59
C GLU A 50 18.83 3.04 -10.25
N LEU A 51 18.08 3.01 -9.14
CA LEU A 51 18.66 2.66 -7.84
C LEU A 51 19.19 1.24 -7.77
N GLN A 52 18.52 0.28 -8.38
CA GLN A 52 19.01 -1.11 -8.47
C GLN A 52 20.35 -1.21 -9.18
N LYS A 53 20.56 -0.40 -10.23
CA LYS A 53 21.84 -0.37 -10.96
C LYS A 53 22.96 0.22 -10.12
N THR A 54 22.66 1.31 -9.38
CA THR A 54 23.66 2.04 -8.60
C THR A 54 23.92 1.43 -7.23
N HIS A 55 22.97 0.64 -6.70
CA HIS A 55 23.03 -0.01 -5.38
C HIS A 55 22.57 -1.47 -5.46
N PRO A 56 23.29 -2.34 -6.17
CA PRO A 56 22.85 -3.72 -6.43
C PRO A 56 22.84 -4.62 -5.18
N ASP A 57 23.50 -4.19 -4.11
CA ASP A 57 23.55 -4.84 -2.79
C ASP A 57 22.34 -4.52 -1.89
N ARG A 58 21.43 -3.65 -2.35
CA ARG A 58 20.27 -3.21 -1.57
C ARG A 58 18.95 -3.70 -2.15
N THR A 59 18.05 -4.10 -1.26
CA THR A 59 16.66 -4.42 -1.61
C THR A 59 15.80 -3.19 -1.42
N PHE A 60 15.03 -2.82 -2.44
CA PHE A 60 14.09 -1.70 -2.42
C PHE A 60 12.65 -2.20 -2.39
N PHE A 61 11.75 -1.39 -1.80
CA PHE A 61 10.34 -1.70 -1.72
C PHE A 61 9.54 -0.74 -2.60
N PHE A 62 8.70 -1.31 -3.45
CA PHE A 62 7.78 -0.57 -4.31
C PHE A 62 6.36 -0.65 -3.78
N SER A 63 5.87 0.42 -3.15
CA SER A 63 4.52 0.48 -2.60
C SER A 63 3.51 0.92 -3.65
N LEU A 64 2.43 0.16 -3.82
CA LEU A 64 1.42 0.33 -4.85
C LEU A 64 0.00 0.29 -4.28
N VAL A 65 -0.91 0.99 -4.92
CA VAL A 65 -2.36 0.88 -4.69
C VAL A 65 -3.13 1.09 -5.98
N GLY A 66 -4.02 0.18 -6.32
CA GLY A 66 -5.02 0.40 -7.37
C GLY A 66 -6.21 1.19 -6.84
N MET A 67 -6.76 2.08 -7.66
CA MET A 67 -8.01 2.78 -7.34
C MET A 67 -9.23 1.90 -7.66
N SER A 68 -9.00 0.78 -8.33
CA SER A 68 -9.94 -0.31 -8.61
C SER A 68 -9.20 -1.65 -8.59
N THR A 69 -9.92 -2.76 -8.62
CA THR A 69 -9.33 -4.10 -8.80
C THR A 69 -8.57 -4.19 -10.12
N GLU A 70 -9.10 -3.61 -11.19
CA GLU A 70 -8.47 -3.57 -12.51
C GLU A 70 -7.14 -2.79 -12.49
N ASP A 71 -7.12 -1.61 -11.84
CA ASP A 71 -5.88 -0.86 -11.65
C ASP A 71 -4.84 -1.67 -10.88
N THR A 72 -5.27 -2.37 -9.83
CA THR A 72 -4.39 -3.23 -9.03
C THR A 72 -3.73 -4.30 -9.90
N HIS A 73 -4.52 -5.00 -10.71
CA HIS A 73 -3.98 -6.00 -11.64
C HIS A 73 -3.07 -5.38 -12.70
N THR A 74 -3.42 -4.20 -13.23
CA THR A 74 -2.59 -3.49 -14.21
C THR A 74 -1.23 -3.11 -13.62
N LEU A 75 -1.21 -2.54 -12.41
CA LEU A 75 0.01 -2.18 -11.71
C LEU A 75 0.92 -3.39 -11.47
N LEU A 76 0.36 -4.48 -10.94
CA LEU A 76 1.13 -5.69 -10.64
C LEU A 76 1.64 -6.40 -11.91
N LYS A 77 0.86 -6.42 -13.00
CA LYS A 77 1.34 -6.94 -14.29
C LYS A 77 2.52 -6.11 -14.82
N LYS A 78 2.43 -4.79 -14.76
CA LYS A 78 3.56 -3.92 -15.15
C LYS A 78 4.81 -4.19 -14.30
N VAL A 79 4.67 -4.41 -12.98
CA VAL A 79 5.81 -4.82 -12.14
C VAL A 79 6.33 -6.20 -12.55
N GLN A 80 5.44 -7.16 -12.77
CA GLN A 80 5.82 -8.53 -13.18
C GLN A 80 6.64 -8.53 -14.45
N GLU A 81 6.29 -7.69 -15.42
CA GLU A 81 6.95 -7.56 -16.73
C GLU A 81 8.22 -6.70 -16.70
N SER A 82 8.42 -5.91 -15.65
CA SER A 82 9.59 -5.03 -15.51
C SER A 82 10.82 -5.75 -15.00
N ASP A 83 11.99 -5.09 -15.09
CA ASP A 83 13.26 -5.56 -14.52
C ASP A 83 13.39 -5.26 -13.01
N PHE A 84 12.34 -4.76 -12.35
CA PHE A 84 12.36 -4.54 -10.91
C PHE A 84 12.53 -5.87 -10.17
N ASN A 85 13.57 -5.98 -9.35
CA ASN A 85 13.95 -7.19 -8.61
C ASN A 85 13.78 -7.05 -7.09
N GLY A 86 13.23 -5.93 -6.62
CA GLY A 86 12.93 -5.68 -5.21
C GLY A 86 11.63 -6.34 -4.74
N ILE A 87 11.10 -5.84 -3.63
CA ILE A 87 9.88 -6.35 -3.02
C ILE A 87 8.72 -5.39 -3.32
N THR A 88 7.60 -5.92 -3.77
CA THR A 88 6.39 -5.12 -4.00
C THR A 88 5.53 -5.10 -2.73
N GLU A 89 5.04 -3.92 -2.35
CA GLU A 89 4.05 -3.74 -1.30
C GLU A 89 2.69 -3.37 -1.91
N LEU A 90 1.68 -4.20 -1.70
CA LEU A 90 0.30 -3.85 -2.05
C LEU A 90 -0.40 -3.22 -0.84
N ASN A 91 -0.78 -1.95 -0.96
CA ASN A 91 -1.47 -1.22 0.08
C ASN A 91 -2.98 -1.54 0.04
N LEU A 92 -3.45 -2.39 0.96
CA LEU A 92 -4.85 -2.81 1.09
C LEU A 92 -5.67 -1.89 2.01
N SER A 93 -5.05 -0.85 2.56
CA SER A 93 -5.67 0.06 3.52
C SER A 93 -6.09 1.41 2.92
N CYS A 94 -6.13 1.52 1.61
CA CYS A 94 -6.59 2.74 0.94
C CYS A 94 -8.08 2.65 0.62
N PRO A 95 -8.90 3.65 0.97
CA PRO A 95 -10.30 3.70 0.54
C PRO A 95 -10.36 4.02 -0.95
N ASN A 96 -10.55 2.99 -1.78
CA ASN A 96 -10.50 3.12 -3.25
C ASN A 96 -11.79 3.72 -3.84
N VAL A 97 -12.91 3.60 -3.13
CA VAL A 97 -14.22 4.08 -3.60
C VAL A 97 -14.95 4.78 -2.45
N PRO A 98 -15.41 6.02 -2.62
CA PRO A 98 -16.25 6.67 -1.62
C PRO A 98 -17.44 5.79 -1.23
N GLY A 99 -17.68 5.66 0.08
CA GLY A 99 -18.78 4.85 0.63
C GLY A 99 -18.53 3.34 0.69
N LYS A 100 -17.35 2.85 0.27
CA LYS A 100 -16.95 1.44 0.47
C LYS A 100 -15.86 1.33 1.54
N PRO A 101 -15.87 0.26 2.35
CA PRO A 101 -14.80 0.00 3.30
C PRO A 101 -13.48 -0.23 2.58
N GLN A 102 -12.37 -0.09 3.30
CA GLN A 102 -11.04 -0.48 2.81
C GLN A 102 -11.07 -1.98 2.53
N ILE A 103 -10.43 -2.40 1.43
CA ILE A 103 -10.52 -3.78 0.93
C ILE A 103 -10.10 -4.81 1.98
N ALA A 104 -9.11 -4.50 2.81
CA ALA A 104 -8.63 -5.40 3.86
C ALA A 104 -9.61 -5.58 5.05
N TYR A 105 -10.73 -4.88 5.09
CA TYR A 105 -11.82 -5.16 6.03
C TYR A 105 -12.85 -6.14 5.47
N ASP A 106 -12.84 -6.39 4.17
CA ASP A 106 -13.61 -7.43 3.50
C ASP A 106 -12.71 -8.63 3.22
N MET A 107 -12.75 -9.61 4.12
CA MET A 107 -11.85 -10.76 4.08
C MET A 107 -12.08 -11.65 2.85
N GLU A 108 -13.32 -11.81 2.39
CA GLU A 108 -13.64 -12.59 1.20
C GLU A 108 -13.11 -11.92 -0.06
N THR A 109 -13.36 -10.62 -0.21
CA THR A 109 -12.83 -9.83 -1.32
C THR A 109 -11.29 -9.80 -1.30
N THR A 110 -10.68 -9.68 -0.12
CA THR A 110 -9.22 -9.73 0.04
C THR A 110 -8.63 -11.07 -0.38
N GLU A 111 -9.25 -12.18 0.06
CA GLU A 111 -8.81 -13.53 -0.30
C GLU A 111 -8.89 -13.77 -1.80
N ASN A 112 -10.02 -13.42 -2.42
CA ASN A 112 -10.21 -13.56 -3.85
C ASN A 112 -9.20 -12.71 -4.65
N LEU A 113 -8.98 -11.46 -4.25
CA LEU A 113 -7.99 -10.60 -4.90
C LEU A 113 -6.58 -11.18 -4.81
N LEU A 114 -6.17 -11.67 -3.63
CA LEU A 114 -4.84 -12.27 -3.46
C LEU A 114 -4.69 -13.59 -4.25
N ALA A 115 -5.74 -14.42 -4.29
CA ALA A 115 -5.75 -15.65 -5.10
C ALA A 115 -5.54 -15.33 -6.59
N ASP A 116 -6.26 -14.34 -7.10
CA ASP A 116 -6.09 -13.88 -8.48
C ASP A 116 -4.69 -13.34 -8.74
N ILE A 117 -4.16 -12.50 -7.84
CA ILE A 117 -2.81 -11.94 -7.96
C ILE A 117 -1.76 -13.05 -7.99
N PHE A 118 -1.79 -14.00 -7.05
CA PHE A 118 -0.80 -15.07 -6.97
C PHE A 118 -0.91 -16.09 -8.11
N SER A 119 -1.98 -16.08 -8.88
CA SER A 119 -2.08 -16.90 -10.10
C SER A 119 -1.03 -16.49 -11.15
N TYR A 120 -0.72 -15.20 -11.27
CA TYR A 120 0.19 -14.65 -12.28
C TYR A 120 1.42 -13.93 -11.72
N PHE A 121 1.33 -13.28 -10.56
CA PHE A 121 2.42 -12.52 -9.98
C PHE A 121 3.38 -13.43 -9.23
N LYS A 122 4.67 -13.46 -9.66
CA LYS A 122 5.68 -14.40 -9.15
C LYS A 122 6.84 -13.71 -8.42
N LYS A 123 6.86 -12.39 -8.40
CA LYS A 123 7.86 -11.62 -7.66
C LYS A 123 7.50 -11.52 -6.18
N PRO A 124 8.46 -11.18 -5.28
CA PRO A 124 8.18 -10.99 -3.87
C PRO A 124 7.08 -9.95 -3.64
N LEU A 125 6.04 -10.33 -2.90
CA LEU A 125 4.88 -9.49 -2.59
C LEU A 125 4.61 -9.47 -1.08
N GLY A 126 4.47 -8.29 -0.54
CA GLY A 126 3.91 -8.07 0.80
C GLY A 126 2.66 -7.20 0.74
N VAL A 127 1.99 -7.06 1.87
CA VAL A 127 0.77 -6.25 1.99
C VAL A 127 0.90 -5.25 3.12
N LYS A 128 0.30 -4.05 2.93
CA LYS A 128 0.13 -3.06 4.00
C LYS A 128 -1.33 -3.03 4.43
N LEU A 129 -1.55 -3.20 5.75
CA LEU A 129 -2.85 -3.40 6.34
C LEU A 129 -3.37 -2.14 7.05
N PRO A 130 -4.71 -1.98 7.15
CA PRO A 130 -5.32 -1.05 8.09
C PRO A 130 -5.17 -1.57 9.53
N PRO A 131 -5.45 -0.74 10.55
CA PRO A 131 -5.56 -1.22 11.91
C PRO A 131 -6.80 -2.11 12.07
N TYR A 132 -6.65 -3.24 12.76
CA TYR A 132 -7.75 -4.03 13.30
C TYR A 132 -7.82 -3.79 14.81
N PHE A 133 -9.02 -3.79 15.39
CA PHE A 133 -9.23 -3.32 16.76
C PHE A 133 -9.67 -4.43 17.73
N ASP A 134 -9.90 -5.65 17.27
CA ASP A 134 -10.27 -6.79 18.09
C ASP A 134 -9.67 -8.09 17.59
N ILE A 135 -9.64 -9.10 18.47
CA ILE A 135 -9.00 -10.38 18.20
C ILE A 135 -9.69 -11.16 17.07
N VAL A 136 -10.99 -11.00 16.90
CA VAL A 136 -11.75 -11.71 15.86
C VAL A 136 -11.29 -11.28 14.48
N HIS A 137 -11.09 -9.98 14.25
CA HIS A 137 -10.57 -9.47 12.98
C HIS A 137 -9.10 -9.85 12.77
N PHE A 138 -8.27 -9.92 13.84
CA PHE A 138 -6.91 -10.45 13.72
C PHE A 138 -6.90 -11.92 13.29
N ASP A 139 -7.75 -12.76 13.88
CA ASP A 139 -7.85 -14.18 13.52
C ASP A 139 -8.34 -14.37 12.08
N GLN A 140 -9.34 -13.60 11.66
CA GLN A 140 -9.84 -13.60 10.29
C GLN A 140 -8.77 -13.17 9.29
N ALA A 141 -8.07 -12.08 9.57
CA ALA A 141 -6.97 -11.58 8.75
C ALA A 141 -5.84 -12.61 8.65
N ALA A 142 -5.42 -13.20 9.78
CA ALA A 142 -4.42 -14.26 9.81
C ALA A 142 -4.85 -15.48 9.01
N ALA A 143 -6.13 -15.90 9.10
CA ALA A 143 -6.66 -17.03 8.35
C ALA A 143 -6.60 -16.80 6.83
N VAL A 144 -6.80 -15.56 6.36
CA VAL A 144 -6.69 -15.21 4.94
C VAL A 144 -5.22 -15.11 4.52
N PHE A 145 -4.43 -14.27 5.19
CA PHE A 145 -3.06 -13.97 4.74
C PHE A 145 -2.13 -15.17 4.81
N ASN A 146 -2.32 -16.09 5.74
CA ASN A 146 -1.52 -17.31 5.85
C ASN A 146 -1.76 -18.32 4.69
N LYS A 147 -2.77 -18.12 3.86
CA LYS A 147 -2.99 -18.94 2.66
C LYS A 147 -2.04 -18.61 1.52
N PHE A 148 -1.37 -17.46 1.57
CA PHE A 148 -0.56 -16.92 0.47
C PHE A 148 0.90 -16.79 0.86
N PRO A 149 1.84 -16.94 -0.09
CA PRO A 149 3.28 -16.81 0.14
C PRO A 149 3.69 -15.33 0.20
N LEU A 150 3.08 -14.57 1.12
CA LEU A 150 3.43 -13.17 1.35
C LEU A 150 4.84 -13.08 1.95
N THR A 151 5.65 -12.17 1.40
CA THR A 151 7.02 -11.93 1.88
C THR A 151 7.04 -11.18 3.21
N PHE A 152 6.08 -10.27 3.43
CA PHE A 152 5.93 -9.51 4.67
C PHE A 152 4.51 -8.94 4.81
N ILE A 153 4.20 -8.51 6.01
CA ILE A 153 3.00 -7.74 6.34
C ILE A 153 3.45 -6.44 7.01
N ASN A 154 3.03 -5.30 6.46
CA ASN A 154 3.28 -3.98 7.04
C ASN A 154 2.08 -3.58 7.92
N CYS A 155 2.30 -3.46 9.20
CA CYS A 155 1.31 -3.06 10.20
C CYS A 155 1.77 -1.76 10.88
N VAL A 156 1.02 -0.67 10.75
CA VAL A 156 -0.27 -0.51 10.09
C VAL A 156 -0.31 0.85 9.37
N ASN A 157 -1.32 1.07 8.53
CA ASN A 157 -1.61 2.40 8.00
C ASN A 157 -2.24 3.28 9.12
N SER A 158 -2.52 4.53 8.82
CA SER A 158 -3.12 5.48 9.75
C SER A 158 -4.45 4.95 10.31
N ILE A 159 -4.72 5.23 11.58
CA ILE A 159 -6.04 5.01 12.18
C ILE A 159 -6.99 6.04 11.58
N GLY A 160 -8.11 5.57 11.03
CA GLY A 160 -9.13 6.43 10.42
C GLY A 160 -9.98 7.16 11.45
N ASN A 161 -10.80 8.10 10.96
CA ASN A 161 -11.80 8.86 11.74
C ASN A 161 -11.20 9.68 12.89
N GLY A 162 -9.95 10.12 12.78
CA GLY A 162 -9.36 11.05 13.73
C GLY A 162 -10.03 12.43 13.64
N LEU A 163 -10.21 13.08 14.80
CA LEU A 163 -10.72 14.45 14.93
C LEU A 163 -9.83 15.22 15.90
N VAL A 164 -9.43 16.43 15.52
CA VAL A 164 -8.81 17.40 16.42
C VAL A 164 -9.86 18.45 16.75
N ILE A 165 -10.10 18.67 18.02
CA ILE A 165 -10.96 19.74 18.54
C ILE A 165 -10.03 20.76 19.17
N GLU A 166 -10.09 21.99 18.70
CA GLU A 166 -9.44 23.13 19.36
C GLU A 166 -10.46 23.72 20.35
N ASP A 167 -10.08 23.80 21.62
CA ASP A 167 -10.86 24.53 22.63
C ASP A 167 -10.67 26.03 22.35
N GLU A 168 -11.75 26.76 22.15
CA GLU A 168 -11.76 28.23 22.02
C GLU A 168 -11.45 28.93 23.36
#